data_7d82c17d3f11d7dd00e092bcaaba9895
#
_entry.id   7d82c17d3f11d7dd00e092bcaaba9895
#
_cell.length_a   1.000
_cell.length_b   1.000
_cell.length_c   1.000
_cell.angle_alpha   90.00
_cell.angle_beta   90.00
_cell.angle_gamma   90.00
#
_symmetry.space_group_name_H-M   'P 1'
#
loop_
_entity.id
_entity.type
_entity.pdbx_description
1 polymer ?
#
loop_
_entity_poly.entity_id
_entity_poly.type
_entity_poly.pdbx_seq_one_letter_code
_entity_poly.pdbx_strand_id
1 'polypeptide(L)'
;LSVLRDDLGFAGVIVSDALDMAGASAQTGIPEAAVRALLAGVDLLCLGSATSEERYSAVHAAIVAAVECGRLPRERVAQAAGRVRDLAAATAAHLTASDAGALPPATTAADAGDAAVRGASPVLADAVVARAFHLSDAARSWIANPSPAAVVQVGSVANLAVGDVSWGPAGLGATVAEPEVADGAKVAVVGRAMAPEHPAHAVAQRLRAAGHDVVLVECGWPRGGADVETFGGSPAVARALLAVLRGEVSVP
;
A
#
# COMPACT_ATOMS: atom_id res chain seq x y z
N LEU A 1 -14.16 5.15 -25.10
CA LEU A 1 -12.88 4.49 -25.47
C LEU A 1 -12.84 4.05 -26.95
N SER A 2 -13.98 4.07 -27.67
CA SER A 2 -14.03 3.75 -29.09
C SER A 2 -13.05 4.60 -29.93
N VAL A 3 -12.99 5.91 -29.72
CA VAL A 3 -12.01 6.77 -30.41
C VAL A 3 -10.58 6.24 -30.23
N LEU A 4 -10.19 5.84 -29.04
CA LEU A 4 -8.85 5.30 -28.78
C LEU A 4 -8.61 3.96 -29.49
N ARG A 5 -9.60 3.06 -29.45
CA ARG A 5 -9.49 1.71 -30.03
C ARG A 5 -9.66 1.71 -31.54
N ASP A 6 -10.74 2.36 -32.02
CA ASP A 6 -11.21 2.18 -33.39
C ASP A 6 -10.61 3.26 -34.32
N ASP A 7 -10.61 4.53 -33.88
CA ASP A 7 -10.12 5.63 -34.73
C ASP A 7 -8.60 5.78 -34.66
N LEU A 8 -7.99 5.63 -33.47
CA LEU A 8 -6.55 5.75 -33.30
C LEU A 8 -5.80 4.39 -33.32
N GLY A 9 -6.50 3.27 -33.41
CA GLY A 9 -5.91 1.93 -33.54
C GLY A 9 -5.08 1.48 -32.35
N PHE A 10 -5.32 2.01 -31.14
CA PHE A 10 -4.54 1.64 -29.96
C PHE A 10 -4.83 0.20 -29.53
N ALA A 11 -3.85 -0.69 -29.69
CA ALA A 11 -3.98 -2.13 -29.39
C ALA A 11 -3.53 -2.51 -27.97
N GLY A 12 -2.84 -1.63 -27.24
CA GLY A 12 -2.29 -1.89 -25.91
C GLY A 12 -3.34 -2.02 -24.80
N VAL A 13 -2.88 -2.25 -23.56
CA VAL A 13 -3.72 -2.32 -22.36
C VAL A 13 -4.25 -0.93 -22.00
N ILE A 14 -5.57 -0.82 -21.78
CA ILE A 14 -6.20 0.38 -21.22
C ILE A 14 -6.41 0.12 -19.73
N VAL A 15 -5.79 0.98 -18.89
CA VAL A 15 -5.92 0.95 -17.44
C VAL A 15 -6.94 1.99 -17.00
N SER A 16 -7.80 1.65 -16.03
CA SER A 16 -8.70 2.63 -15.43
C SER A 16 -7.94 3.61 -14.55
N ASP A 17 -8.50 4.77 -14.27
CA ASP A 17 -8.16 5.54 -13.08
C ASP A 17 -8.62 4.80 -11.82
N ALA A 18 -8.23 5.26 -10.65
CA ALA A 18 -8.57 4.64 -9.39
C ALA A 18 -10.10 4.64 -9.15
N LEU A 19 -10.68 3.45 -9.01
CA LEU A 19 -12.13 3.29 -8.87
C LEU A 19 -12.68 3.74 -7.50
N ASP A 20 -11.81 3.96 -6.51
CA ASP A 20 -12.18 4.53 -5.20
C ASP A 20 -12.34 6.05 -5.22
N MET A 21 -12.01 6.71 -6.33
CA MET A 21 -12.26 8.14 -6.49
C MET A 21 -13.76 8.43 -6.58
N ALA A 22 -14.21 9.49 -5.90
CA ALA A 22 -15.61 9.88 -5.86
C ALA A 22 -16.23 10.09 -7.24
N GLY A 23 -15.48 10.65 -8.20
CA GLY A 23 -15.92 10.82 -9.58
C GLY A 23 -16.18 9.52 -10.33
N ALA A 24 -15.50 8.42 -9.94
CA ALA A 24 -15.64 7.11 -10.58
C ALA A 24 -16.77 6.27 -9.98
N SER A 25 -16.98 6.32 -8.67
CA SER A 25 -17.83 5.33 -7.99
C SER A 25 -18.83 5.87 -6.97
N ALA A 26 -18.87 7.19 -6.69
CA ALA A 26 -19.75 7.74 -5.64
C ALA A 26 -21.23 7.42 -5.84
N GLN A 27 -21.69 7.33 -7.09
CA GLN A 27 -23.10 7.06 -7.41
C GLN A 27 -23.45 5.57 -7.48
N THR A 28 -22.48 4.71 -7.76
CA THR A 28 -22.73 3.29 -8.09
C THR A 28 -22.03 2.31 -7.18
N GLY A 29 -21.07 2.75 -6.42
CA GLY A 29 -20.14 1.90 -5.70
C GLY A 29 -19.03 1.31 -6.59
N ILE A 30 -17.92 0.93 -5.97
CA ILE A 30 -16.72 0.43 -6.67
C ILE A 30 -17.00 -0.85 -7.46
N PRO A 31 -17.76 -1.86 -6.94
CA PRO A 31 -18.04 -3.07 -7.70
C PRO A 31 -18.78 -2.81 -9.03
N GLU A 32 -19.79 -1.94 -9.00
CA GLU A 32 -20.52 -1.59 -10.23
C GLU A 32 -19.68 -0.73 -11.17
N ALA A 33 -18.87 0.20 -10.64
CA ALA A 33 -17.95 1.01 -11.43
C ALA A 33 -16.93 0.11 -12.18
N ALA A 34 -16.46 -0.96 -11.57
CA ALA A 34 -15.57 -1.94 -12.20
C ALA A 34 -16.24 -2.65 -13.39
N VAL A 35 -17.48 -3.10 -13.24
CA VAL A 35 -18.26 -3.71 -14.33
C VAL A 35 -18.45 -2.72 -15.48
N ARG A 36 -18.82 -1.49 -15.19
CA ARG A 36 -18.99 -0.43 -16.20
C ARG A 36 -17.68 -0.07 -16.92
N ALA A 37 -16.56 -0.05 -16.20
CA ALA A 37 -15.25 0.20 -16.80
C ALA A 37 -14.87 -0.89 -17.81
N LEU A 38 -15.10 -2.18 -17.47
CA LEU A 38 -14.88 -3.31 -18.38
C LEU A 38 -15.79 -3.23 -19.61
N LEU A 39 -17.07 -2.90 -19.43
CA LEU A 39 -18.02 -2.68 -20.53
C LEU A 39 -17.58 -1.53 -21.43
N ALA A 40 -17.06 -0.47 -20.86
CA ALA A 40 -16.56 0.68 -21.61
C ALA A 40 -15.27 0.39 -22.39
N GLY A 41 -14.59 -0.76 -22.15
CA GLY A 41 -13.40 -1.14 -22.91
C GLY A 41 -12.08 -1.06 -22.12
N VAL A 42 -12.13 -0.84 -20.82
CA VAL A 42 -10.95 -0.94 -19.92
C VAL A 42 -10.51 -2.40 -19.82
N ASP A 43 -9.21 -2.65 -19.81
CA ASP A 43 -8.64 -3.99 -19.71
C ASP A 43 -8.08 -4.32 -18.32
N LEU A 44 -7.58 -3.31 -17.61
CA LEU A 44 -6.98 -3.45 -16.27
C LEU A 44 -7.60 -2.42 -15.31
N LEU A 45 -8.10 -2.90 -14.18
CA LEU A 45 -8.78 -2.07 -13.19
C LEU A 45 -7.83 -1.64 -12.08
N CYS A 46 -7.73 -0.34 -11.83
CA CYS A 46 -7.08 0.21 -10.65
C CYS A 46 -8.13 0.39 -9.54
N LEU A 47 -8.04 -0.38 -8.45
CA LEU A 47 -9.02 -0.29 -7.36
C LEU A 47 -8.77 0.89 -6.41
N GLY A 48 -7.56 1.47 -6.46
CA GLY A 48 -7.17 2.59 -5.62
C GLY A 48 -6.40 2.19 -4.36
N SER A 49 -6.11 3.18 -3.52
CA SER A 49 -5.20 3.05 -2.38
C SER A 49 -5.82 2.39 -1.14
N ALA A 50 -7.13 2.45 -0.99
CA ALA A 50 -7.86 1.89 0.15
C ALA A 50 -8.38 0.46 -0.12
N THR A 51 -7.71 -0.31 -0.98
CA THR A 51 -8.13 -1.66 -1.34
C THR A 51 -7.85 -2.64 -0.20
N SER A 52 -8.89 -3.38 0.19
CA SER A 52 -8.85 -4.51 1.12
C SER A 52 -9.20 -5.79 0.38
N GLU A 53 -8.93 -6.96 1.00
CA GLU A 53 -9.37 -8.27 0.49
C GLU A 53 -10.88 -8.33 0.28
N GLU A 54 -11.65 -7.77 1.21
CA GLU A 54 -13.11 -7.70 1.13
C GLU A 54 -13.56 -6.88 -0.10
N ARG A 55 -12.92 -5.72 -0.34
CA ARG A 55 -13.22 -4.88 -1.50
C ARG A 55 -12.86 -5.57 -2.81
N TYR A 56 -11.70 -6.22 -2.86
CA TYR A 56 -11.30 -7.03 -4.02
C TYR A 56 -12.32 -8.13 -4.29
N SER A 57 -12.71 -8.90 -3.27
CA SER A 57 -13.69 -9.98 -3.39
C SER A 57 -15.06 -9.48 -3.85
N ALA A 58 -15.50 -8.32 -3.37
CA ALA A 58 -16.76 -7.72 -3.81
C ALA A 58 -16.73 -7.31 -5.29
N VAL A 59 -15.62 -6.73 -5.76
CA VAL A 59 -15.43 -6.39 -7.18
C VAL A 59 -15.40 -7.66 -8.04
N HIS A 60 -14.65 -8.68 -7.62
CA HIS A 60 -14.60 -9.95 -8.32
C HIS A 60 -15.99 -10.60 -8.44
N ALA A 61 -16.72 -10.68 -7.32
CA ALA A 61 -18.09 -11.24 -7.31
C ALA A 61 -19.04 -10.47 -8.24
N ALA A 62 -18.95 -9.13 -8.28
CA ALA A 62 -19.78 -8.30 -9.16
C ALA A 62 -19.47 -8.54 -10.65
N ILE A 63 -18.19 -8.71 -11.00
CA ILE A 63 -17.79 -9.04 -12.37
C ILE A 63 -18.31 -10.42 -12.77
N VAL A 64 -18.16 -11.44 -11.91
CA VAL A 64 -18.65 -12.81 -12.15
C VAL A 64 -20.16 -12.78 -12.34
N ALA A 65 -20.91 -12.16 -11.44
CA ALA A 65 -22.37 -12.05 -11.55
C ALA A 65 -22.82 -11.33 -12.83
N ALA A 66 -22.09 -10.28 -13.23
CA ALA A 66 -22.39 -9.56 -14.47
C ALA A 66 -22.16 -10.42 -15.73
N VAL A 67 -21.16 -11.31 -15.69
CA VAL A 67 -20.92 -12.29 -16.78
C VAL A 67 -22.01 -13.36 -16.79
N GLU A 68 -22.35 -13.91 -15.63
CA GLU A 68 -23.36 -14.98 -15.50
C GLU A 68 -24.74 -14.52 -15.95
N CYS A 69 -25.15 -13.29 -15.64
CA CYS A 69 -26.42 -12.73 -16.09
C CYS A 69 -26.37 -12.16 -17.52
N GLY A 70 -25.25 -12.26 -18.23
CA GLY A 70 -25.09 -11.81 -19.62
C GLY A 70 -24.94 -10.29 -19.79
N ARG A 71 -24.87 -9.51 -18.70
CA ARG A 71 -24.68 -8.07 -18.74
C ARG A 71 -23.28 -7.68 -19.21
N LEU A 72 -22.26 -8.43 -18.79
CA LEU A 72 -20.87 -8.29 -19.24
C LEU A 72 -20.53 -9.48 -20.15
N PRO A 73 -20.26 -9.26 -21.46
CA PRO A 73 -19.89 -10.37 -22.34
C PRO A 73 -18.62 -11.07 -21.88
N ARG A 74 -18.65 -12.41 -21.83
CA ARG A 74 -17.48 -13.23 -21.46
C ARG A 74 -16.29 -12.94 -22.37
N GLU A 75 -16.55 -12.72 -23.66
CA GLU A 75 -15.54 -12.38 -24.67
C GLU A 75 -14.82 -11.08 -24.35
N ARG A 76 -15.52 -10.09 -23.75
CA ARG A 76 -14.94 -8.82 -23.34
C ARG A 76 -13.92 -9.03 -22.21
N VAL A 77 -14.26 -9.87 -21.24
CA VAL A 77 -13.35 -10.24 -20.14
C VAL A 77 -12.15 -11.02 -20.67
N ALA A 78 -12.38 -11.97 -21.57
CA ALA A 78 -11.31 -12.76 -22.20
C ALA A 78 -10.34 -11.88 -23.00
N GLN A 79 -10.85 -10.90 -23.76
CA GLN A 79 -10.03 -9.92 -24.49
C GLN A 79 -9.16 -9.08 -23.52
N ALA A 80 -9.75 -8.56 -22.42
CA ALA A 80 -9.03 -7.81 -21.42
C ALA A 80 -7.89 -8.63 -20.82
N ALA A 81 -8.22 -9.84 -20.37
CA ALA A 81 -7.24 -10.77 -19.81
C ALA A 81 -6.15 -11.18 -20.81
N GLY A 82 -6.48 -11.29 -22.10
CA GLY A 82 -5.51 -11.54 -23.19
C GLY A 82 -4.48 -10.42 -23.27
N ARG A 83 -4.93 -9.18 -23.42
CA ARG A 83 -4.05 -7.99 -23.52
C ARG A 83 -3.14 -7.84 -22.30
N VAL A 84 -3.68 -8.07 -21.09
CA VAL A 84 -2.89 -7.98 -19.86
C VAL A 84 -1.81 -9.07 -19.81
N ARG A 85 -2.12 -10.31 -20.21
CA ARG A 85 -1.13 -11.38 -20.30
C ARG A 85 -0.06 -11.11 -21.34
N ASP A 86 -0.44 -10.58 -22.50
CA ASP A 86 0.50 -10.23 -23.57
C ASP A 86 1.47 -9.13 -23.12
N LEU A 87 0.95 -8.10 -22.42
CA LEU A 87 1.78 -7.06 -21.82
C LEU A 87 2.74 -7.64 -20.77
N ALA A 88 2.26 -8.51 -19.89
CA ALA A 88 3.09 -9.14 -18.86
C ALA A 88 4.22 -9.99 -19.51
N ALA A 89 3.90 -10.76 -20.55
CA ALA A 89 4.88 -11.57 -21.29
C ALA A 89 5.94 -10.70 -21.98
N ALA A 90 5.52 -9.61 -22.64
CA ALA A 90 6.43 -8.66 -23.28
C ALA A 90 7.35 -7.98 -22.27
N THR A 91 6.81 -7.58 -21.10
CA THR A 91 7.58 -6.96 -20.02
C THR A 91 8.60 -7.95 -19.44
N ALA A 92 8.21 -9.20 -19.19
CA ALA A 92 9.10 -10.23 -18.70
C ALA A 92 10.25 -10.51 -19.70
N ALA A 93 9.95 -10.59 -20.99
CA ALA A 93 10.95 -10.77 -22.04
C ALA A 93 11.94 -9.59 -22.11
N HIS A 94 11.44 -8.35 -21.91
CA HIS A 94 12.29 -7.16 -21.89
C HIS A 94 13.21 -7.13 -20.65
N LEU A 95 12.70 -7.51 -19.48
CA LEU A 95 13.49 -7.58 -18.24
C LEU A 95 14.59 -8.66 -18.30
N THR A 96 14.32 -9.79 -18.97
CA THR A 96 15.35 -10.84 -19.17
C THR A 96 16.40 -10.46 -20.20
N ALA A 97 16.07 -9.59 -21.15
CA ALA A 97 17.01 -9.09 -22.16
C ALA A 97 17.86 -7.92 -21.66
N SER A 98 17.38 -7.20 -20.66
CA SER A 98 18.13 -6.12 -20.00
C SER A 98 18.86 -6.73 -18.82
N ASP A 99 20.20 -6.65 -18.82
CA ASP A 99 21.10 -7.15 -17.76
C ASP A 99 20.97 -6.30 -16.47
N ALA A 100 19.76 -6.10 -16.01
CA ALA A 100 19.42 -5.46 -14.74
C ALA A 100 19.40 -6.54 -13.67
N GLY A 101 20.28 -6.41 -12.70
CA GLY A 101 20.56 -7.36 -11.63
C GLY A 101 19.32 -8.09 -11.10
N ALA A 102 19.42 -9.40 -11.06
CA ALA A 102 18.37 -10.38 -10.87
C ALA A 102 17.37 -9.99 -9.76
N LEU A 103 16.22 -9.49 -10.15
CA LEU A 103 15.03 -9.69 -9.35
C LEU A 103 14.78 -11.21 -9.29
N PRO A 104 14.49 -11.79 -8.11
CA PRO A 104 14.13 -13.19 -8.03
C PRO A 104 12.96 -13.45 -8.99
N PRO A 105 12.95 -14.59 -9.69
CA PRO A 105 11.89 -14.90 -10.64
C PRO A 105 10.54 -14.71 -9.93
N ALA A 106 9.68 -13.86 -10.49
CA ALA A 106 8.30 -13.81 -10.08
C ALA A 106 7.77 -15.24 -10.28
N THR A 107 7.39 -15.90 -9.20
CA THR A 107 6.67 -17.17 -9.26
C THR A 107 5.49 -16.93 -10.17
N THR A 108 5.49 -17.55 -11.34
CA THR A 108 4.42 -17.38 -12.31
C THR A 108 3.14 -17.87 -11.66
N ALA A 109 2.08 -17.08 -11.75
CA ALA A 109 0.75 -17.43 -11.23
C ALA A 109 0.19 -18.77 -11.79
N ALA A 110 0.90 -19.40 -12.73
CA ALA A 110 0.61 -20.73 -13.26
C ALA A 110 0.95 -21.87 -12.28
N ASP A 111 1.93 -21.66 -11.36
CA ASP A 111 2.31 -22.66 -10.35
C ASP A 111 1.55 -22.50 -9.03
N ALA A 112 0.91 -21.36 -8.82
CA ALA A 112 -0.08 -21.18 -7.78
C ALA A 112 -1.41 -21.75 -8.29
N GLY A 113 -1.55 -23.06 -8.20
CA GLY A 113 -2.78 -23.73 -8.60
C GLY A 113 -4.01 -23.08 -7.97
N ASP A 114 -5.16 -23.27 -8.61
CA ASP A 114 -6.51 -22.74 -8.29
C ASP A 114 -6.94 -22.78 -6.80
N ALA A 115 -6.14 -23.39 -5.93
CA ALA A 115 -6.28 -23.44 -4.49
C ALA A 115 -5.82 -22.16 -3.78
N ALA A 116 -4.90 -21.36 -4.36
CA ALA A 116 -4.38 -20.14 -3.73
C ALA A 116 -5.33 -18.95 -3.88
N VAL A 117 -6.27 -18.99 -4.82
CA VAL A 117 -7.25 -17.91 -5.04
C VAL A 117 -8.41 -17.97 -4.04
N ARG A 118 -8.58 -19.08 -3.31
CA ARG A 118 -9.66 -19.29 -2.32
C ARG A 118 -9.21 -19.31 -0.86
N GLY A 119 -7.93 -19.17 -0.61
CA GLY A 119 -7.39 -19.02 0.74
C GLY A 119 -7.12 -17.56 1.05
N ALA A 120 -7.36 -17.12 2.28
CA ALA A 120 -6.95 -15.80 2.74
C ALA A 120 -5.52 -15.51 2.25
N SER A 121 -5.29 -14.36 1.60
CA SER A 121 -3.94 -13.92 1.22
C SER A 121 -2.99 -14.20 2.38
N PRO A 122 -1.86 -14.89 2.17
CA PRO A 122 -0.96 -15.16 3.26
C PRO A 122 -0.54 -13.82 3.87
N VAL A 123 -0.95 -13.59 5.12
CA VAL A 123 -0.51 -12.42 5.86
C VAL A 123 1.01 -12.55 5.93
N LEU A 124 1.73 -11.66 5.25
CA LEU A 124 3.18 -11.63 5.32
C LEU A 124 3.60 -11.50 6.78
N ALA A 125 4.48 -12.39 7.23
CA ALA A 125 5.01 -12.32 8.58
C ALA A 125 5.71 -10.96 8.78
N ASP A 126 5.51 -10.33 9.93
CA ASP A 126 6.04 -9.00 10.23
C ASP A 126 7.57 -8.95 10.06
N ALA A 127 8.28 -10.04 10.35
CA ALA A 127 9.71 -10.17 10.11
C ALA A 127 10.11 -10.09 8.63
N VAL A 128 9.25 -10.53 7.70
CA VAL A 128 9.52 -10.41 6.26
C VAL A 128 9.35 -8.96 5.82
N VAL A 129 8.30 -8.29 6.28
CA VAL A 129 8.05 -6.88 5.96
C VAL A 129 9.16 -5.99 6.55
N ALA A 130 9.57 -6.25 7.79
CA ALA A 130 10.61 -5.49 8.49
C ALA A 130 11.98 -5.54 7.80
N ARG A 131 12.27 -6.55 6.98
CA ARG A 131 13.52 -6.62 6.20
C ARG A 131 13.69 -5.48 5.19
N ALA A 132 12.60 -4.83 4.84
CA ALA A 132 12.62 -3.67 3.95
C ALA A 132 12.87 -2.35 4.70
N PHE A 133 12.89 -2.36 6.03
CA PHE A 133 13.06 -1.15 6.83
C PHE A 133 14.53 -0.72 6.90
N HIS A 134 14.74 0.59 6.88
CA HIS A 134 16.03 1.21 7.13
C HIS A 134 16.07 1.75 8.55
N LEU A 135 17.09 1.41 9.33
CA LEU A 135 17.30 1.88 10.69
C LEU A 135 18.66 2.57 10.81
N SER A 136 18.67 3.76 11.38
CA SER A 136 19.92 4.41 11.82
C SER A 136 20.51 3.66 13.03
N ASP A 137 21.80 3.89 13.32
CA ASP A 137 22.43 3.33 14.53
C ASP A 137 21.74 3.85 15.80
N ALA A 138 21.26 5.08 15.80
CA ALA A 138 20.45 5.66 16.87
C ALA A 138 19.15 4.89 17.09
N ALA A 139 18.43 4.57 16.00
CA ALA A 139 17.22 3.76 16.06
C ALA A 139 17.49 2.34 16.59
N ARG A 140 18.56 1.70 16.13
CA ARG A 140 18.96 0.38 16.64
C ARG A 140 19.24 0.40 18.15
N SER A 141 19.96 1.39 18.63
CA SER A 141 20.24 1.58 20.06
C SER A 141 18.97 1.87 20.85
N TRP A 142 18.08 2.70 20.29
CA TRP A 142 16.80 3.01 20.91
C TRP A 142 15.90 1.78 21.01
N ILE A 143 15.81 0.94 19.97
CA ILE A 143 15.02 -0.31 19.96
C ILE A 143 15.57 -1.31 20.97
N ALA A 144 16.89 -1.41 21.10
CA ALA A 144 17.54 -2.34 22.03
C ALA A 144 17.22 -2.05 23.51
N ASN A 145 16.77 -0.83 23.84
CA ASN A 145 16.27 -0.50 25.17
C ASN A 145 14.87 -1.12 25.37
N PRO A 146 14.67 -2.03 26.35
CA PRO A 146 13.43 -2.80 26.51
C PRO A 146 12.23 -2.01 27.06
N SER A 147 12.39 -0.71 27.32
CA SER A 147 11.31 0.12 27.87
C SER A 147 10.13 0.22 26.88
N PRO A 148 8.88 0.19 27.35
CA PRO A 148 7.72 0.38 26.52
C PRO A 148 7.79 1.70 25.75
N ALA A 149 7.38 1.69 24.48
CA ALA A 149 7.37 2.87 23.64
C ALA A 149 5.93 3.35 23.38
N ALA A 150 5.70 4.64 23.57
CA ALA A 150 4.51 5.31 23.06
C ALA A 150 4.70 5.64 21.57
N VAL A 151 3.61 5.60 20.81
CA VAL A 151 3.62 5.96 19.38
C VAL A 151 2.74 7.19 19.18
N VAL A 152 3.34 8.28 18.74
CA VAL A 152 2.65 9.53 18.40
C VAL A 152 2.69 9.67 16.88
N GLN A 153 1.53 9.55 16.23
CA GLN A 153 1.44 9.72 14.79
C GLN A 153 0.95 11.11 14.43
N VAL A 154 1.73 11.81 13.61
CA VAL A 154 1.38 13.13 13.09
C VAL A 154 0.65 12.96 11.76
N GLY A 155 -0.55 13.50 11.64
CA GLY A 155 -1.36 13.40 10.44
C GLY A 155 -0.68 14.00 9.22
N SER A 156 -0.91 13.41 8.06
CA SER A 156 -0.56 13.98 6.77
C SER A 156 -1.77 14.74 6.18
N VAL A 157 -1.49 15.74 5.36
CA VAL A 157 -2.54 16.43 4.61
C VAL A 157 -3.19 15.44 3.65
N ALA A 158 -4.52 15.31 3.71
CA ALA A 158 -5.29 14.53 2.77
C ALA A 158 -5.05 15.04 1.35
N ASN A 159 -4.79 14.12 0.42
CA ASN A 159 -4.63 14.53 -0.96
C ASN A 159 -6.00 14.54 -1.68
N LEU A 160 -6.15 15.45 -2.63
CA LEU A 160 -7.42 15.70 -3.32
C LEU A 160 -7.95 14.45 -4.06
N ALA A 161 -7.07 13.58 -4.53
CA ALA A 161 -7.44 12.39 -5.31
C ALA A 161 -7.86 11.21 -4.43
N VAL A 162 -7.24 11.03 -3.26
CA VAL A 162 -7.40 9.84 -2.42
C VAL A 162 -8.20 10.13 -1.16
N GLY A 163 -8.31 11.40 -0.77
CA GLY A 163 -8.98 11.80 0.46
C GLY A 163 -8.16 11.44 1.71
N ASP A 164 -8.87 11.23 2.82
CA ASP A 164 -8.28 10.84 4.10
C ASP A 164 -8.27 9.32 4.20
N VAL A 165 -7.10 8.72 4.03
CA VAL A 165 -6.90 7.27 4.12
C VAL A 165 -6.17 6.96 5.42
N SER A 166 -6.71 6.04 6.19
CA SER A 166 -6.07 5.52 7.40
C SER A 166 -4.75 4.82 7.04
N TRP A 167 -3.65 5.22 7.68
CA TRP A 167 -2.31 4.69 7.41
C TRP A 167 -1.50 4.55 8.70
N GLY A 168 -0.43 3.79 8.66
CA GLY A 168 0.49 3.63 9.78
C GLY A 168 -0.14 3.07 11.05
N PRO A 169 0.51 3.22 12.23
CA PRO A 169 0.03 2.75 13.52
C PRO A 169 -1.36 3.27 13.91
N ALA A 170 -1.74 4.49 13.53
CA ALA A 170 -3.07 5.03 13.81
C ALA A 170 -4.18 4.22 13.13
N GLY A 171 -3.93 3.68 11.95
CA GLY A 171 -4.86 2.78 11.26
C GLY A 171 -5.15 1.47 12.01
N LEU A 172 -4.32 1.14 13.00
CA LEU A 172 -4.47 -0.02 13.88
C LEU A 172 -4.93 0.37 15.30
N GLY A 173 -5.22 1.66 15.56
CA GLY A 173 -5.55 2.16 16.89
C GLY A 173 -4.38 2.13 17.88
N ALA A 174 -3.14 2.06 17.39
CA ALA A 174 -1.93 1.87 18.20
C ALA A 174 -1.16 3.18 18.43
N THR A 175 -1.86 4.30 18.63
CA THR A 175 -1.25 5.61 18.87
C THR A 175 -1.82 6.28 20.09
N VAL A 176 -1.05 7.20 20.66
CA VAL A 176 -1.48 8.10 21.74
C VAL A 176 -1.35 9.55 21.29
N ALA A 177 -2.12 10.45 21.88
CA ALA A 177 -1.95 11.88 21.67
C ALA A 177 -0.68 12.37 22.40
N GLU A 178 -0.01 13.41 21.85
CA GLU A 178 1.21 13.97 22.44
C GLU A 178 1.07 14.32 23.95
N PRO A 179 -0.04 14.95 24.41
CA PRO A 179 -0.20 15.28 25.83
C PRO A 179 -0.47 14.07 26.74
N GLU A 180 -0.71 12.89 26.19
CA GLU A 180 -0.97 11.65 26.93
C GLU A 180 0.29 10.79 27.12
N VAL A 181 1.43 11.24 26.62
CA VAL A 181 2.71 10.54 26.76
C VAL A 181 3.17 10.64 28.22
N ALA A 182 3.43 9.50 28.85
CA ALA A 182 3.93 9.45 30.23
C ALA A 182 5.33 10.05 30.34
N ASP A 183 5.62 10.73 31.44
CA ASP A 183 6.91 11.39 31.69
C ASP A 183 8.10 10.41 31.53
N GLY A 184 9.12 10.85 30.79
CA GLY A 184 10.34 10.07 30.56
C GLY A 184 10.15 8.84 29.65
N ALA A 185 8.99 8.68 28.99
CA ALA A 185 8.74 7.54 28.11
C ALA A 185 9.63 7.57 26.86
N LYS A 186 9.90 6.37 26.31
CA LYS A 186 10.35 6.21 24.93
C LYS A 186 9.20 6.56 23.99
N VAL A 187 9.50 7.35 22.94
CA VAL A 187 8.47 7.79 21.99
C VAL A 187 8.93 7.59 20.56
N ALA A 188 8.11 6.94 19.75
CA ALA A 188 8.25 6.93 18.31
C ALA A 188 7.30 7.98 17.70
N VAL A 189 7.85 9.02 17.10
CA VAL A 189 7.08 10.03 16.36
C VAL A 189 7.01 9.61 14.91
N VAL A 190 5.80 9.32 14.43
CA VAL A 190 5.55 8.77 13.11
C VAL A 190 4.97 9.84 12.20
N GLY A 191 5.61 10.06 11.06
CA GLY A 191 5.15 10.94 10.00
C GLY A 191 5.13 10.25 8.63
N ARG A 192 4.60 10.95 7.63
CA ARG A 192 4.58 10.48 6.25
C ARG A 192 4.93 11.61 5.30
N ALA A 193 5.85 11.34 4.36
CA ALA A 193 6.37 12.34 3.42
C ALA A 193 6.97 13.56 4.13
N MET A 194 7.81 13.31 5.14
CA MET A 194 8.34 14.31 6.05
C MET A 194 9.40 15.18 5.35
N ALA A 195 8.94 16.26 4.70
CA ALA A 195 9.82 17.36 4.32
C ALA A 195 10.37 18.09 5.58
N PRO A 196 11.41 18.91 5.47
CA PRO A 196 12.02 19.60 6.63
C PRO A 196 11.04 20.40 7.49
N GLU A 197 9.98 20.93 6.89
CA GLU A 197 8.92 21.71 7.54
C GLU A 197 7.77 20.84 8.10
N HIS A 198 7.83 19.51 7.95
CA HIS A 198 6.76 18.63 8.41
C HIS A 198 6.57 18.72 9.93
N PRO A 199 5.32 18.80 10.44
CA PRO A 199 5.03 18.98 11.86
C PRO A 199 5.63 17.91 12.78
N ALA A 200 5.90 16.71 12.30
CA ALA A 200 6.54 15.64 13.07
C ALA A 200 7.90 16.05 13.64
N HIS A 201 8.68 16.87 12.93
CA HIS A 201 9.97 17.37 13.42
C HIS A 201 9.77 18.25 14.65
N ALA A 202 8.80 19.16 14.64
CA ALA A 202 8.49 20.03 15.78
C ALA A 202 7.95 19.22 16.98
N VAL A 203 7.11 18.22 16.75
CA VAL A 203 6.62 17.28 17.78
C VAL A 203 7.81 16.56 18.41
N ALA A 204 8.69 15.98 17.61
CA ALA A 204 9.88 15.27 18.11
C ALA A 204 10.80 16.20 18.94
N GLN A 205 10.99 17.44 18.51
CA GLN A 205 11.79 18.43 19.26
C GLN A 205 11.16 18.78 20.61
N ARG A 206 9.83 19.00 20.67
CA ARG A 206 9.14 19.29 21.94
C ARG A 206 9.24 18.13 22.92
N LEU A 207 9.03 16.91 22.45
CA LEU A 207 9.13 15.70 23.28
C LEU A 207 10.57 15.48 23.78
N ARG A 208 11.59 15.70 22.95
CA ARG A 208 13.01 15.66 23.40
C ARG A 208 13.29 16.74 24.44
N ALA A 209 12.78 17.95 24.26
CA ALA A 209 12.93 19.06 25.23
C ALA A 209 12.23 18.76 26.57
N ALA A 210 11.16 17.97 26.54
CA ALA A 210 10.46 17.46 27.73
C ALA A 210 11.16 16.27 28.40
N GLY A 211 12.29 15.79 27.87
CA GLY A 211 13.08 14.72 28.45
C GLY A 211 12.72 13.32 27.98
N HIS A 212 11.94 13.20 26.91
CA HIS A 212 11.62 11.90 26.30
C HIS A 212 12.77 11.40 25.41
N ASP A 213 12.93 10.07 25.35
CA ASP A 213 13.80 9.39 24.39
C ASP A 213 13.04 9.16 23.08
N VAL A 214 13.38 9.91 22.02
CA VAL A 214 12.55 10.03 20.82
C VAL A 214 13.25 9.56 19.58
N VAL A 215 12.62 8.63 18.82
CA VAL A 215 12.96 8.31 17.43
C VAL A 215 11.93 8.89 16.47
N LEU A 216 12.39 9.28 15.29
CA LEU A 216 11.56 9.78 14.20
C LEU A 216 11.39 8.70 13.12
N VAL A 217 10.14 8.42 12.74
CA VAL A 217 9.76 7.35 11.81
C VAL A 217 9.10 7.92 10.57
N GLU A 218 9.66 7.66 9.38
CA GLU A 218 9.07 7.99 8.08
C GLU A 218 8.30 6.79 7.53
N CYS A 219 6.98 6.93 7.39
CA CYS A 219 6.07 5.93 6.80
C CYS A 219 5.69 6.25 5.35
N GLY A 220 6.51 6.98 4.62
CA GLY A 220 6.35 7.28 3.21
C GLY A 220 7.64 7.04 2.45
N TRP A 221 7.84 7.79 1.37
CA TRP A 221 9.11 7.78 0.66
C TRP A 221 10.11 8.63 1.42
N PRO A 222 11.30 8.09 1.79
CA PRO A 222 12.29 8.80 2.59
C PRO A 222 12.75 10.10 1.91
N ARG A 223 12.84 11.15 2.73
CA ARG A 223 13.39 12.46 2.34
C ARG A 223 14.64 12.84 3.15
N GLY A 224 15.11 11.90 3.97
CA GLY A 224 16.22 12.06 4.89
C GLY A 224 15.79 12.63 6.25
N GLY A 225 16.61 12.38 7.28
CA GLY A 225 16.39 12.91 8.64
C GLY A 225 15.47 12.09 9.55
N ALA A 226 14.97 10.95 9.09
CA ALA A 226 14.28 9.97 9.94
C ALA A 226 15.27 8.92 10.48
N ASP A 227 14.99 8.43 11.68
CA ASP A 227 15.76 7.36 12.31
C ASP A 227 15.34 5.98 11.83
N VAL A 228 14.06 5.85 11.46
CA VAL A 228 13.45 4.64 10.90
C VAL A 228 12.71 5.01 9.61
N GLU A 229 12.95 4.27 8.54
CA GLU A 229 12.29 4.45 7.24
C GLU A 229 11.60 3.14 6.84
N THR A 230 10.29 3.17 6.63
CA THR A 230 9.49 1.96 6.34
C THR A 230 9.05 1.84 4.89
N PHE A 231 9.28 2.87 4.06
CA PHE A 231 8.91 2.95 2.63
C PHE A 231 7.42 2.75 2.35
N GLY A 232 6.57 2.90 3.37
CA GLY A 232 5.13 2.80 3.24
C GLY A 232 4.42 2.82 4.58
N GLY A 233 3.08 2.91 4.56
CA GLY A 233 2.24 2.98 5.75
C GLY A 233 1.03 2.05 5.70
N SER A 234 1.08 0.95 4.93
CA SER A 234 0.01 -0.05 4.86
C SER A 234 -0.21 -0.75 6.21
N PRO A 235 -1.36 -1.42 6.44
CA PRO A 235 -1.60 -2.17 7.68
C PRO A 235 -0.52 -3.22 7.99
N ALA A 236 0.05 -3.89 6.96
CA ALA A 236 1.13 -4.85 7.13
C ALA A 236 2.42 -4.15 7.62
N VAL A 237 2.76 -3.01 7.01
CA VAL A 237 3.92 -2.19 7.42
C VAL A 237 3.72 -1.64 8.84
N ALA A 238 2.51 -1.20 9.19
CA ALA A 238 2.21 -0.70 10.53
C ALA A 238 2.38 -1.80 11.60
N ARG A 239 1.91 -3.03 11.35
CA ARG A 239 2.14 -4.17 12.27
C ARG A 239 3.62 -4.48 12.43
N ALA A 240 4.35 -4.60 11.31
CA ALA A 240 5.77 -4.86 11.33
C ALA A 240 6.56 -3.75 12.07
N LEU A 241 6.20 -2.49 11.84
CA LEU A 241 6.81 -1.36 12.55
C LEU A 241 6.58 -1.46 14.06
N LEU A 242 5.34 -1.74 14.50
CA LEU A 242 5.04 -1.91 15.93
C LEU A 242 5.82 -3.07 16.54
N ALA A 243 5.97 -4.19 15.84
CA ALA A 243 6.76 -5.34 16.29
C ALA A 243 8.26 -4.98 16.38
N VAL A 244 8.81 -4.22 15.43
CA VAL A 244 10.20 -3.71 15.49
C VAL A 244 10.39 -2.75 16.68
N LEU A 245 9.50 -1.78 16.85
CA LEU A 245 9.60 -0.79 17.95
C LEU A 245 9.51 -1.42 19.33
N ARG A 246 8.87 -2.59 19.45
CA ARG A 246 8.78 -3.40 20.69
C ARG A 246 9.95 -4.37 20.86
N GLY A 247 10.84 -4.47 19.88
CA GLY A 247 11.95 -5.43 19.89
C GLY A 247 11.52 -6.89 19.65
N GLU A 248 10.30 -7.12 19.19
CA GLU A 248 9.75 -8.45 18.88
C GLU A 248 10.28 -9.00 17.53
N VAL A 249 10.69 -8.11 16.65
CA VAL A 249 11.23 -8.41 15.33
C VAL A 249 12.54 -7.63 15.12
N SER A 250 13.58 -8.34 14.69
CA SER A 250 14.86 -7.73 14.34
C SER A 250 14.89 -7.31 12.88
N VAL A 251 15.46 -6.14 12.62
CA VAL A 251 15.79 -5.66 11.28
C VAL A 251 17.26 -5.97 11.01
N PRO A 252 17.59 -6.62 9.89
CA PRO A 252 18.96 -7.01 9.54
C PRO A 252 19.94 -5.85 9.48
#